data_24d55fd2c033645a221bf857f1ad224b
#
_entry.id   24d55fd2c033645a221bf857f1ad224b
#
_cell.length_a   1.000
_cell.length_b   1.000
_cell.length_c   1.000
_cell.angle_alpha   90.00
_cell.angle_beta   90.00
_cell.angle_gamma   90.00
#
_symmetry.space_group_name_H-M   'P 1'
#
loop_
_entity.id
_entity.type
_entity.pdbx_description
1 polymer ?
#
loop_
_entity_poly.entity_id
_entity_poly.type
_entity_poly.pdbx_seq_one_letter_code
_entity_poly.pdbx_strand_id
1 'polypeptide(L)'
;MKRSIRWVLMGVVGVGSAMVLANTYSVPAGEKGLKKGPDPASLARARDTVKMLDDLYKTAVVSITNHYTEGQASTPAAVVAQDVFEAMGKKGWHKARLIDATGKPKNKANIAKTDFEKKAVEEMKAGKPYYEEVAQVDGKDVLRAATVVPVVMKQCAVCHGKKEGQLLGTIVYELPIK
;
A
#
# COMPACT_ATOMS: atom_id res chain seq x y z
N MET A 1 -18.39 77.63 -7.04
CA MET A 1 -17.35 78.67 -6.88
C MET A 1 -16.01 78.01 -7.20
N LYS A 2 -15.47 78.24 -8.40
CA LYS A 2 -14.27 79.07 -8.71
C LYS A 2 -13.06 78.53 -7.88
N ARG A 3 -11.91 78.10 -8.42
CA ARG A 3 -11.12 78.58 -9.60
C ARG A 3 -10.01 77.57 -9.94
N SER A 4 -9.86 77.33 -11.22
CA SER A 4 -8.67 77.01 -11.96
C SER A 4 -7.42 77.80 -11.56
N ILE A 5 -6.24 77.18 -11.68
CA ILE A 5 -5.03 77.82 -12.20
C ILE A 5 -4.13 76.72 -12.85
N ARG A 6 -3.82 77.00 -14.13
CA ARG A 6 -2.84 76.36 -15.01
C ARG A 6 -1.48 77.06 -14.78
N TRP A 7 -0.37 76.36 -14.99
CA TRP A 7 0.93 76.79 -15.56
C TRP A 7 1.76 75.51 -15.72
N VAL A 8 2.06 74.99 -16.84
CA VAL A 8 2.85 75.32 -18.02
C VAL A 8 4.39 75.40 -17.73
N LEU A 9 5.07 74.45 -18.36
CA LEU A 9 6.29 74.46 -19.12
C LEU A 9 7.64 74.08 -18.46
N MET A 10 8.29 73.26 -19.25
CA MET A 10 9.72 73.11 -19.67
C MET A 10 10.46 72.05 -18.88
N GLY A 11 10.84 70.88 -19.40
CA GLY A 11 11.67 70.69 -20.64
C GLY A 11 13.13 70.53 -20.30
N VAL A 12 13.61 69.30 -20.03
CA VAL A 12 15.03 68.97 -20.22
C VAL A 12 15.11 67.52 -20.73
N VAL A 13 15.61 67.38 -21.94
CA VAL A 13 16.00 66.13 -22.57
C VAL A 13 17.34 65.70 -21.94
N GLY A 14 17.29 64.60 -21.20
CA GLY A 14 18.50 63.92 -20.70
C GLY A 14 18.53 62.51 -21.32
N VAL A 15 19.41 62.35 -22.33
CA VAL A 15 19.76 61.03 -22.87
C VAL A 15 20.66 60.35 -21.84
N GLY A 16 20.05 59.48 -21.02
CA GLY A 16 20.76 58.60 -20.12
C GLY A 16 20.77 57.18 -20.68
N SER A 17 21.90 56.78 -21.24
CA SER A 17 22.13 55.37 -21.62
C SER A 17 22.06 54.49 -20.36
N ALA A 18 20.97 53.82 -20.15
CA ALA A 18 20.85 52.76 -19.12
C ALA A 18 21.54 51.48 -19.67
N MET A 19 22.74 51.22 -19.19
CA MET A 19 23.37 49.90 -19.29
C MET A 19 22.48 48.91 -18.54
N VAL A 20 21.73 48.06 -19.28
CA VAL A 20 21.04 46.89 -18.73
C VAL A 20 22.12 45.83 -18.46
N LEU A 21 22.61 45.79 -17.23
CA LEU A 21 23.38 44.65 -16.73
C LEU A 21 22.43 43.45 -16.69
N ALA A 22 22.52 42.62 -17.71
CA ALA A 22 21.85 41.29 -17.71
C ALA A 22 22.48 40.46 -16.60
N ASN A 23 21.81 40.46 -15.45
CA ASN A 23 22.17 39.59 -14.34
C ASN A 23 21.72 38.19 -14.75
N THR A 24 22.58 37.41 -15.39
CA THR A 24 22.37 36.00 -15.65
C THR A 24 22.40 35.26 -14.31
N TYR A 25 21.28 35.10 -13.68
CA TYR A 25 21.14 34.14 -12.59
C TYR A 25 21.36 32.76 -13.19
N SER A 26 22.56 32.22 -13.00
CA SER A 26 22.83 30.80 -13.19
C SER A 26 21.99 30.04 -12.15
N VAL A 27 20.90 29.47 -12.57
CA VAL A 27 20.15 28.47 -11.78
C VAL A 27 21.10 27.32 -11.55
N PRO A 28 21.44 26.97 -10.29
CA PRO A 28 22.26 25.79 -10.05
C PRO A 28 21.53 24.57 -10.57
N ALA A 29 22.10 23.91 -11.58
CA ALA A 29 21.65 22.59 -12.04
C ALA A 29 21.93 21.58 -10.91
N GLY A 30 20.92 21.31 -10.09
CA GLY A 30 21.10 20.45 -8.91
C GLY A 30 19.83 20.19 -8.13
N GLU A 31 18.64 20.30 -8.73
CA GLU A 31 17.49 19.61 -8.16
C GLU A 31 17.64 18.12 -8.47
N LYS A 32 18.15 17.37 -7.48
CA LYS A 32 17.88 15.92 -7.40
C LYS A 32 16.36 15.81 -7.39
N GLY A 33 15.78 15.44 -8.56
CA GLY A 33 14.34 15.36 -8.73
C GLY A 33 13.72 14.58 -7.57
N LEU A 34 12.79 15.19 -6.86
CA LEU A 34 11.93 14.49 -5.95
C LEU A 34 11.42 13.27 -6.72
N LYS A 35 11.69 12.05 -6.19
CA LYS A 35 11.19 10.83 -6.81
C LYS A 35 9.67 10.96 -6.86
N LYS A 36 9.13 11.17 -8.04
CA LYS A 36 7.70 11.23 -8.26
C LYS A 36 7.12 9.88 -7.84
N GLY A 37 6.16 9.88 -6.95
CA GLY A 37 5.47 8.65 -6.54
C GLY A 37 4.82 7.94 -7.74
N PRO A 38 4.30 6.73 -7.55
CA PRO A 38 3.68 5.96 -8.63
C PRO A 38 2.53 6.73 -9.27
N ASP A 39 2.29 6.45 -10.56
CA ASP A 39 1.15 6.99 -11.28
C ASP A 39 -0.17 6.64 -10.55
N PRO A 40 -1.07 7.61 -10.29
CA PRO A 40 -2.31 7.38 -9.56
C PRO A 40 -3.20 6.28 -10.16
N ALA A 41 -3.26 6.19 -11.50
CA ALA A 41 -4.05 5.14 -12.18
C ALA A 41 -3.43 3.76 -11.98
N SER A 42 -2.10 3.66 -12.02
CA SER A 42 -1.37 2.42 -11.73
C SER A 42 -1.56 1.97 -10.29
N LEU A 43 -1.54 2.91 -9.34
CA LEU A 43 -1.81 2.61 -7.93
C LEU A 43 -3.25 2.16 -7.72
N ALA A 44 -4.23 2.78 -8.38
CA ALA A 44 -5.62 2.36 -8.33
C ALA A 44 -5.80 0.92 -8.84
N ARG A 45 -5.21 0.58 -9.99
CA ARG A 45 -5.22 -0.81 -10.52
C ARG A 45 -4.61 -1.81 -9.54
N ALA A 46 -3.50 -1.45 -8.90
CA ALA A 46 -2.87 -2.32 -7.89
C ALA A 46 -3.79 -2.55 -6.68
N ARG A 47 -4.49 -1.51 -6.20
CA ARG A 47 -5.49 -1.63 -5.12
C ARG A 47 -6.67 -2.54 -5.50
N ASP A 48 -7.18 -2.41 -6.71
CA ASP A 48 -8.26 -3.28 -7.20
C ASP A 48 -7.80 -4.72 -7.36
N THR A 49 -6.55 -4.93 -7.78
CA THR A 49 -5.94 -6.27 -7.79
C THR A 49 -5.83 -6.86 -6.39
N VAL A 50 -5.49 -6.07 -5.36
CA VAL A 50 -5.50 -6.56 -3.96
C VAL A 50 -6.89 -7.02 -3.55
N LYS A 51 -7.94 -6.24 -3.81
CA LYS A 51 -9.33 -6.61 -3.48
C LYS A 51 -9.72 -7.93 -4.15
N MET A 52 -9.45 -8.04 -5.45
CA MET A 52 -9.75 -9.27 -6.21
C MET A 52 -9.02 -10.49 -5.66
N LEU A 53 -7.74 -10.36 -5.33
CA LEU A 53 -6.94 -11.46 -4.77
C LEU A 53 -7.40 -11.83 -3.35
N ASP A 54 -7.77 -10.85 -2.55
CA ASP A 54 -8.27 -11.04 -1.19
C ASP A 54 -9.57 -11.86 -1.22
N ASP A 55 -10.53 -11.48 -2.05
CA ASP A 55 -11.78 -12.21 -2.23
C ASP A 55 -11.52 -13.64 -2.75
N LEU A 56 -10.65 -13.78 -3.75
CA LEU A 56 -10.30 -15.09 -4.32
C LEU A 56 -9.68 -16.02 -3.27
N TYR A 57 -8.67 -15.54 -2.55
CA TYR A 57 -7.94 -16.38 -1.59
C TYR A 57 -8.81 -16.73 -0.37
N LYS A 58 -9.57 -15.79 0.16
CA LYS A 58 -10.49 -16.05 1.26
C LYS A 58 -11.58 -17.06 0.86
N THR A 59 -12.17 -16.89 -0.32
CA THR A 59 -13.17 -17.82 -0.86
C THR A 59 -12.56 -19.20 -1.06
N ALA A 60 -11.33 -19.28 -1.61
CA ALA A 60 -10.65 -20.56 -1.79
C ALA A 60 -10.36 -21.26 -0.47
N VAL A 61 -9.86 -20.54 0.55
CA VAL A 61 -9.62 -21.12 1.89
C VAL A 61 -10.90 -21.64 2.51
N VAL A 62 -12.00 -20.89 2.44
CA VAL A 62 -13.31 -21.31 2.95
C VAL A 62 -13.80 -22.54 2.20
N SER A 63 -13.75 -22.53 0.87
CA SER A 63 -14.19 -23.64 0.03
C SER A 63 -13.37 -24.91 0.30
N ILE A 64 -12.04 -24.80 0.34
CA ILE A 64 -11.15 -25.92 0.66
C ILE A 64 -11.47 -26.46 2.06
N THR A 65 -11.65 -25.57 3.05
CA THR A 65 -11.96 -25.99 4.43
C THR A 65 -13.27 -26.79 4.46
N ASN A 66 -14.33 -26.33 3.80
CA ASN A 66 -15.61 -27.01 3.78
C ASN A 66 -15.53 -28.42 3.16
N HIS A 67 -14.76 -28.58 2.08
CA HIS A 67 -14.69 -29.86 1.37
C HIS A 67 -13.65 -30.83 1.96
N TYR A 68 -12.57 -30.31 2.55
CA TYR A 68 -11.49 -31.14 3.07
C TYR A 68 -11.68 -31.57 4.52
N THR A 69 -12.38 -30.79 5.36
CA THR A 69 -12.50 -31.11 6.78
C THR A 69 -13.60 -32.14 7.09
N GLU A 70 -14.49 -32.40 6.15
CA GLU A 70 -15.48 -33.49 6.28
C GLU A 70 -14.93 -34.89 6.02
N GLY A 71 -13.71 -34.98 5.47
CA GLY A 71 -13.08 -36.22 5.03
C GLY A 71 -11.60 -36.38 5.46
N GLN A 72 -11.31 -36.44 6.75
CA GLN A 72 -9.98 -36.87 7.29
C GLN A 72 -8.72 -36.27 6.65
N ALA A 73 -8.78 -35.11 6.04
CA ALA A 73 -7.58 -34.46 5.51
C ALA A 73 -6.68 -33.98 6.65
N SER A 74 -5.44 -34.43 6.67
CA SER A 74 -4.44 -34.08 7.69
C SER A 74 -3.83 -32.69 7.52
N THR A 75 -3.98 -32.09 6.33
CA THR A 75 -3.36 -30.80 6.00
C THR A 75 -4.37 -29.65 6.15
N PRO A 76 -4.09 -28.66 7.02
CA PRO A 76 -4.95 -27.49 7.13
C PRO A 76 -5.08 -26.72 5.81
N ALA A 77 -6.28 -26.25 5.46
CA ALA A 77 -6.54 -25.47 4.23
C ALA A 77 -5.64 -24.24 4.08
N ALA A 78 -5.27 -23.61 5.18
CA ALA A 78 -4.34 -22.48 5.18
C ALA A 78 -2.94 -22.85 4.69
N VAL A 79 -2.48 -24.09 4.90
CA VAL A 79 -1.20 -24.57 4.38
C VAL A 79 -1.29 -24.75 2.87
N VAL A 80 -2.37 -25.33 2.36
CA VAL A 80 -2.61 -25.46 0.91
C VAL A 80 -2.65 -24.11 0.23
N ALA A 81 -3.28 -23.11 0.86
CA ALA A 81 -3.30 -21.74 0.34
C ALA A 81 -1.90 -21.11 0.28
N GLN A 82 -1.00 -21.42 1.24
CA GLN A 82 0.39 -20.93 1.22
C GLN A 82 1.17 -21.47 0.03
N ASP A 83 0.95 -22.71 -0.39
CA ASP A 83 1.57 -23.29 -1.59
C ASP A 83 1.18 -22.49 -2.85
N VAL A 84 -0.08 -22.05 -2.92
CA VAL A 84 -0.55 -21.17 -4.02
C VAL A 84 0.13 -19.81 -3.95
N PHE A 85 0.26 -19.20 -2.76
CA PHE A 85 0.96 -17.92 -2.58
C PHE A 85 2.42 -18.02 -3.05
N GLU A 86 3.10 -19.09 -2.67
CA GLU A 86 4.49 -19.33 -3.07
C GLU A 86 4.61 -19.50 -4.59
N ALA A 87 3.71 -20.27 -5.20
CA ALA A 87 3.69 -20.46 -6.65
C ALA A 87 3.49 -19.14 -7.42
N MET A 88 2.60 -18.26 -6.93
CA MET A 88 2.38 -16.93 -7.53
C MET A 88 3.60 -16.02 -7.35
N GLY A 89 4.25 -16.09 -6.20
CA GLY A 89 5.50 -15.37 -5.92
C GLY A 89 6.64 -15.78 -6.86
N LYS A 90 6.84 -17.09 -7.08
CA LYS A 90 7.84 -17.62 -8.01
C LYS A 90 7.61 -17.18 -9.46
N LYS A 91 6.35 -16.97 -9.85
CA LYS A 91 5.97 -16.43 -11.17
C LYS A 91 6.13 -14.91 -11.29
N GLY A 92 6.42 -14.22 -10.19
CA GLY A 92 6.61 -12.76 -10.17
C GLY A 92 5.32 -11.94 -10.31
N TRP A 93 4.15 -12.54 -10.13
CA TRP A 93 2.88 -11.83 -10.19
C TRP A 93 2.67 -10.95 -8.96
N HIS A 94 2.78 -11.53 -7.79
CA HIS A 94 2.68 -10.87 -6.49
C HIS A 94 3.23 -11.81 -5.42
N LYS A 95 3.52 -11.27 -4.25
CA LYS A 95 3.78 -12.09 -3.06
C LYS A 95 2.60 -11.96 -2.12
N ALA A 96 2.24 -13.05 -1.45
CA ALA A 96 1.26 -13.07 -0.39
C ALA A 96 1.75 -13.91 0.78
N ARG A 97 1.37 -13.54 2.01
CA ARG A 97 1.69 -14.28 3.24
C ARG A 97 0.55 -14.19 4.23
N LEU A 98 0.29 -15.29 4.94
CA LEU A 98 -0.52 -15.28 6.15
C LEU A 98 0.34 -14.85 7.34
N ILE A 99 -0.13 -13.89 8.12
CA ILE A 99 0.52 -13.42 9.33
C ILE A 99 -0.44 -13.60 10.51
N ASP A 100 0.05 -14.21 11.58
CA ASP A 100 -0.73 -14.39 12.81
C ASP A 100 -0.92 -13.06 13.55
N ALA A 101 -2.14 -12.79 13.99
CA ALA A 101 -2.45 -11.67 14.86
C ALA A 101 -2.86 -12.11 16.28
N THR A 102 -2.91 -13.42 16.56
CA THR A 102 -3.32 -13.95 17.87
C THR A 102 -2.21 -13.91 18.91
N GLY A 103 -0.95 -13.82 18.46
CA GLY A 103 0.25 -13.95 19.28
C GLY A 103 0.62 -15.40 19.62
N LYS A 104 -0.14 -16.38 19.12
CA LYS A 104 0.08 -17.82 19.30
C LYS A 104 -0.04 -18.56 17.95
N PRO A 105 0.89 -18.32 17.01
CA PRO A 105 0.78 -18.88 15.68
C PRO A 105 0.86 -20.42 15.71
N LYS A 106 -0.11 -21.06 15.08
CA LYS A 106 -0.07 -22.53 14.88
C LYS A 106 1.05 -22.94 13.93
N ASN A 107 1.37 -22.09 12.95
CA ASN A 107 2.51 -22.23 12.07
C ASN A 107 3.49 -21.08 12.34
N LYS A 108 4.72 -21.41 12.75
CA LYS A 108 5.78 -20.42 13.02
C LYS A 108 6.16 -19.59 11.78
N ALA A 109 5.90 -20.09 10.57
CA ALA A 109 6.09 -19.33 9.35
C ALA A 109 5.20 -18.07 9.28
N ASN A 110 4.08 -18.03 10.02
CA ASN A 110 3.14 -16.92 10.07
C ASN A 110 3.51 -15.81 11.07
N ILE A 111 4.66 -15.88 11.69
CA ILE A 111 5.17 -14.79 12.53
C ILE A 111 5.50 -13.58 11.65
N ALA A 112 5.09 -12.38 12.08
CA ALA A 112 5.46 -11.12 11.43
C ALA A 112 6.98 -10.90 11.49
N LYS A 113 7.61 -10.68 10.32
CA LYS A 113 9.06 -10.55 10.17
C LYS A 113 9.49 -9.12 9.86
N THR A 114 8.77 -8.46 8.96
CA THR A 114 9.08 -7.11 8.49
C THR A 114 8.36 -6.06 9.34
N ASP A 115 8.84 -4.81 9.29
CA ASP A 115 8.19 -3.71 10.00
C ASP A 115 6.78 -3.44 9.44
N PHE A 116 6.59 -3.57 8.13
CA PHE A 116 5.27 -3.52 7.52
C PHE A 116 4.32 -4.58 8.11
N GLU A 117 4.77 -5.84 8.21
CA GLU A 117 3.95 -6.93 8.75
C GLU A 117 3.57 -6.70 10.22
N LYS A 118 4.51 -6.21 11.04
CA LYS A 118 4.26 -5.87 12.44
C LYS A 118 3.24 -4.75 12.54
N LYS A 119 3.43 -3.69 11.74
CA LYS A 119 2.50 -2.55 11.68
C LYS A 119 1.12 -2.97 11.19
N ALA A 120 1.04 -3.80 10.16
CA ALA A 120 -0.22 -4.35 9.66
C ALA A 120 -0.99 -5.10 10.75
N VAL A 121 -0.31 -5.94 11.54
CA VAL A 121 -0.93 -6.65 12.68
C VAL A 121 -1.46 -5.68 13.73
N GLU A 122 -0.72 -4.60 14.06
CA GLU A 122 -1.18 -3.55 14.98
C GLU A 122 -2.44 -2.86 14.48
N GLU A 123 -2.46 -2.47 13.20
CA GLU A 123 -3.59 -1.80 12.57
C GLU A 123 -4.84 -2.69 12.51
N MET A 124 -4.66 -3.99 12.20
CA MET A 124 -5.77 -4.96 12.24
C MET A 124 -6.30 -5.17 13.66
N LYS A 125 -5.42 -5.23 14.68
CA LYS A 125 -5.83 -5.29 16.10
C LYS A 125 -6.56 -4.04 16.56
N ALA A 126 -6.23 -2.88 15.98
CA ALA A 126 -6.93 -1.62 16.21
C ALA A 126 -8.30 -1.53 15.48
N GLY A 127 -8.70 -2.59 14.76
CA GLY A 127 -10.00 -2.69 14.07
C GLY A 127 -10.02 -2.16 12.64
N LYS A 128 -8.87 -1.82 12.04
CA LYS A 128 -8.84 -1.46 10.62
C LYS A 128 -9.02 -2.71 9.76
N PRO A 129 -9.90 -2.70 8.77
CA PRO A 129 -10.09 -3.84 7.86
C PRO A 129 -9.00 -3.94 6.79
N TYR A 130 -8.24 -2.85 6.58
CA TYR A 130 -7.25 -2.70 5.53
C TYR A 130 -6.13 -1.74 5.97
N TYR A 131 -4.90 -2.05 5.59
CA TYR A 131 -3.73 -1.19 5.76
C TYR A 131 -2.83 -1.30 4.53
N GLU A 132 -2.23 -0.21 4.09
CA GLU A 132 -1.31 -0.20 2.94
C GLU A 132 -0.19 0.81 3.08
N GLU A 133 0.88 0.57 2.34
CA GLU A 133 1.95 1.53 2.04
C GLU A 133 2.49 1.32 0.63
N VAL A 134 3.00 2.36 0.03
CA VAL A 134 3.80 2.29 -1.19
C VAL A 134 5.26 2.23 -0.80
N ALA A 135 5.97 1.23 -1.30
CA ALA A 135 7.38 1.02 -1.02
C ALA A 135 8.17 0.87 -2.34
N GLN A 136 9.49 0.95 -2.25
CA GLN A 136 10.38 0.61 -3.36
C GLN A 136 11.14 -0.66 -3.05
N VAL A 137 11.04 -1.63 -3.95
CA VAL A 137 11.78 -2.91 -3.90
C VAL A 137 12.55 -3.06 -5.20
N ASP A 138 13.86 -3.18 -5.13
CA ASP A 138 14.75 -3.28 -6.29
C ASP A 138 14.52 -2.17 -7.33
N GLY A 139 14.28 -0.95 -6.86
CA GLY A 139 14.06 0.23 -7.70
C GLY A 139 12.68 0.31 -8.36
N LYS A 140 11.76 -0.61 -8.04
CA LYS A 140 10.38 -0.63 -8.55
C LYS A 140 9.40 -0.24 -7.46
N ASP A 141 8.37 0.51 -7.82
CA ASP A 141 7.28 0.81 -6.91
C ASP A 141 6.42 -0.43 -6.69
N VAL A 142 6.13 -0.73 -5.42
CA VAL A 142 5.27 -1.83 -5.02
C VAL A 142 4.21 -1.32 -4.04
N LEU A 143 2.99 -1.84 -4.17
CA LEU A 143 1.96 -1.71 -3.16
C LEU A 143 2.12 -2.85 -2.16
N ARG A 144 2.38 -2.52 -0.90
CA ARG A 144 2.21 -3.43 0.23
C ARG A 144 0.85 -3.19 0.83
N ALA A 145 0.05 -4.24 0.95
CA ALA A 145 -1.29 -4.15 1.51
C ALA A 145 -1.53 -5.29 2.49
N ALA A 146 -2.40 -5.07 3.44
CA ALA A 146 -2.82 -6.06 4.43
C ALA A 146 -4.33 -6.04 4.62
N THR A 147 -4.95 -7.21 4.74
CA THR A 147 -6.38 -7.39 4.94
C THR A 147 -6.65 -8.30 6.12
N VAL A 148 -7.77 -8.11 6.83
CA VAL A 148 -8.12 -8.94 7.99
C VAL A 148 -8.45 -10.38 7.62
N VAL A 149 -8.08 -11.32 8.47
CA VAL A 149 -8.53 -12.72 8.42
C VAL A 149 -9.27 -13.01 9.73
N PRO A 150 -10.61 -12.92 9.74
CA PRO A 150 -11.41 -13.24 10.92
C PRO A 150 -11.75 -14.73 10.98
N VAL A 151 -12.26 -15.17 12.12
CA VAL A 151 -12.95 -16.45 12.24
C VAL A 151 -14.27 -16.38 11.48
N VAL A 152 -14.40 -17.13 10.40
CA VAL A 152 -15.59 -17.09 9.52
C VAL A 152 -16.45 -18.36 9.61
N MET A 153 -15.97 -19.42 10.33
CA MET A 153 -16.67 -20.69 10.42
C MET A 153 -16.27 -21.46 11.67
N LYS A 154 -17.11 -22.44 12.02
CA LYS A 154 -16.91 -23.30 13.20
C LYS A 154 -15.54 -24.00 13.22
N GLN A 155 -15.05 -24.47 12.08
CA GLN A 155 -13.76 -25.15 11.98
C GLN A 155 -12.60 -24.20 12.36
N CYS A 156 -12.64 -22.95 11.91
CA CYS A 156 -11.67 -21.93 12.33
C CYS A 156 -11.73 -21.73 13.85
N ALA A 157 -12.95 -21.59 14.39
CA ALA A 157 -13.18 -21.37 15.81
C ALA A 157 -12.59 -22.51 16.66
N VAL A 158 -12.88 -23.76 16.30
CA VAL A 158 -12.40 -24.95 17.02
C VAL A 158 -10.87 -25.04 16.96
N CYS A 159 -10.27 -24.93 15.78
CA CYS A 159 -8.81 -25.04 15.62
C CYS A 159 -8.04 -23.95 16.34
N HIS A 160 -8.56 -22.72 16.35
CA HIS A 160 -7.86 -21.56 16.92
C HIS A 160 -8.31 -21.16 18.33
N GLY A 161 -9.34 -21.82 18.88
CA GLY A 161 -9.88 -21.49 20.20
C GLY A 161 -10.44 -20.06 20.26
N LYS A 162 -11.07 -19.62 19.18
CA LYS A 162 -11.60 -18.25 19.00
C LYS A 162 -13.10 -18.31 18.69
N LYS A 163 -13.79 -17.18 18.89
CA LYS A 163 -15.19 -17.03 18.48
C LYS A 163 -15.29 -16.49 17.05
N GLU A 164 -16.40 -16.75 16.39
CA GLU A 164 -16.72 -16.16 15.09
C GLU A 164 -16.60 -14.63 15.12
N GLY A 165 -16.08 -14.04 14.04
CA GLY A 165 -15.77 -12.61 13.92
C GLY A 165 -14.48 -12.18 14.58
N GLN A 166 -13.87 -12.96 15.47
CA GLN A 166 -12.59 -12.57 16.09
C GLN A 166 -11.43 -12.67 15.10
N LEU A 167 -10.47 -11.75 15.26
CA LEU A 167 -9.27 -11.68 14.42
C LEU A 167 -8.36 -12.91 14.64
N LEU A 168 -8.01 -13.58 13.56
CA LEU A 168 -6.99 -14.64 13.50
C LEU A 168 -5.65 -14.11 13.01
N GLY A 169 -5.68 -13.29 11.97
CA GLY A 169 -4.48 -12.81 11.33
C GLY A 169 -4.76 -11.79 10.24
N THR A 170 -3.80 -11.65 9.36
CA THR A 170 -3.89 -10.82 8.17
C THR A 170 -3.27 -11.56 6.97
N ILE A 171 -3.80 -11.34 5.76
CA ILE A 171 -3.06 -11.65 4.54
C ILE A 171 -2.33 -10.38 4.15
N VAL A 172 -1.01 -10.49 3.98
CA VAL A 172 -0.15 -9.43 3.49
C VAL A 172 0.17 -9.70 2.02
N TYR A 173 0.05 -8.66 1.21
CA TYR A 173 0.33 -8.67 -0.23
C TYR A 173 1.48 -7.73 -0.55
N GLU A 174 2.29 -8.08 -1.55
CA GLU A 174 3.24 -7.18 -2.19
C GLU A 174 3.04 -7.28 -3.71
N LEU A 175 2.48 -6.21 -4.31
CA LEU A 175 2.16 -6.14 -5.74
C LEU A 175 3.02 -5.10 -6.44
N PRO A 176 3.63 -5.42 -7.60
CA PRO A 176 4.25 -4.41 -8.46
C PRO A 176 3.21 -3.40 -8.95
N ILE A 177 3.53 -2.11 -8.85
CA ILE A 177 2.73 -1.03 -9.45
C ILE A 177 3.24 -0.83 -10.88
N LYS A 178 2.38 -1.12 -11.88
CA LYS A 178 2.71 -1.08 -13.31
C LYS A 178 1.85 -0.08 -14.05
#